data_3479a1cb756b21807a9977f6d4a00917
#
_entry.id   3479a1cb756b21807a9977f6d4a00917
#
_cell.length_a   1.000
_cell.length_b   1.000
_cell.length_c   1.000
_cell.angle_alpha   90.00
_cell.angle_beta   90.00
_cell.angle_gamma   90.00
#
_symmetry.space_group_name_H-M   'P 1'
#
loop_
_entity.id
_entity.type
_entity.pdbx_description
1 polymer ?
#
loop_
_entity_poly.entity_id
_entity_poly.type
_entity_poly.pdbx_seq_one_letter_code
_entity_poly.pdbx_strand_id
1 'polypeptide(L)'
;MGLDISHDTWHGAYSAFMTWRTKIAYLAGFPPLELMEGYYFENDHNPFTLLDYRYPNGDELDMSALRRIKQRLPISWNLFGNHPLVELLTHPDSDGYINYSKCNKIADELEKLLPLLEKEEDGGGHIGNWVEKTKTFINGLRLAAKNKERLQFR
;
A
#
# COMPACT_ATOMS: atom_id res chain seq x y z
N MET A 1 -12.46 -12.41 12.33
CA MET A 1 -11.32 -11.68 12.93
C MET A 1 -10.80 -10.65 11.95
N GLY A 2 -10.38 -9.52 12.44
CA GLY A 2 -9.93 -8.46 11.59
C GLY A 2 -8.81 -7.65 12.21
N LEU A 3 -8.28 -6.76 11.41
CA LEU A 3 -7.27 -5.80 11.82
C LEU A 3 -7.93 -4.60 12.48
N ASP A 4 -7.36 -4.18 13.59
CA ASP A 4 -7.75 -2.98 14.29
C ASP A 4 -6.52 -2.09 14.44
N ILE A 5 -6.57 -0.90 13.89
CA ILE A 5 -5.47 0.06 13.98
C ILE A 5 -5.93 1.21 14.86
N SER A 6 -5.09 1.60 15.82
CA SER A 6 -5.41 2.64 16.80
C SER A 6 -5.80 3.97 16.14
N HIS A 7 -6.36 4.89 16.94
CA HIS A 7 -6.78 6.22 16.49
C HIS A 7 -7.90 6.18 15.44
N ASP A 8 -8.72 5.11 15.47
CA ASP A 8 -9.79 4.87 14.49
C ASP A 8 -9.31 4.88 13.05
N THR A 9 -8.07 4.45 12.84
CA THR A 9 -7.42 4.47 11.53
C THR A 9 -7.97 3.39 10.61
N TRP A 10 -8.22 2.20 11.15
CA TRP A 10 -8.75 1.08 10.40
C TRP A 10 -9.47 0.09 11.31
N HIS A 11 -10.63 -0.38 10.85
CA HIS A 11 -11.35 -1.49 11.45
C HIS A 11 -11.89 -2.34 10.30
N GLY A 12 -11.47 -3.58 10.19
CA GLY A 12 -11.97 -4.44 9.13
C GLY A 12 -11.11 -5.66 8.88
N ALA A 13 -11.50 -6.44 7.89
CA ALA A 13 -10.83 -7.68 7.55
C ALA A 13 -9.40 -7.43 7.06
N TYR A 14 -8.51 -8.38 7.36
CA TYR A 14 -7.13 -8.34 6.85
C TYR A 14 -7.09 -8.31 5.31
N SER A 15 -7.99 -9.07 4.68
CA SER A 15 -8.09 -9.07 3.21
C SER A 15 -8.47 -7.71 2.65
N ALA A 16 -9.34 -6.99 3.33
CA ALA A 16 -9.72 -5.63 2.92
C ALA A 16 -8.54 -4.67 3.03
N PHE A 17 -7.76 -4.78 4.10
CA PHE A 17 -6.56 -3.98 4.28
C PHE A 17 -5.53 -4.25 3.17
N MET A 18 -5.33 -5.52 2.82
CA MET A 18 -4.44 -5.89 1.72
C MET A 18 -4.93 -5.35 0.38
N THR A 19 -6.22 -5.44 0.11
CA THR A 19 -6.82 -4.90 -1.13
C THR A 19 -6.62 -3.38 -1.20
N TRP A 20 -6.81 -2.68 -0.08
CA TRP A 20 -6.58 -1.25 -0.01
C TRP A 20 -5.11 -0.90 -0.26
N ARG A 21 -4.17 -1.59 0.39
CA ARG A 21 -2.74 -1.35 0.16
C ARG A 21 -2.34 -1.61 -1.29
N THR A 22 -2.92 -2.63 -1.91
CA THR A 22 -2.67 -2.95 -3.33
C THR A 22 -3.09 -1.79 -4.23
N LYS A 23 -4.28 -1.22 -3.99
CA LYS A 23 -4.76 -0.07 -4.74
C LYS A 23 -3.87 1.17 -4.52
N ILE A 24 -3.50 1.44 -3.27
CA ILE A 24 -2.62 2.55 -2.94
C ILE A 24 -1.26 2.41 -3.64
N ALA A 25 -0.67 1.22 -3.59
CA ALA A 25 0.62 0.96 -4.23
C ALA A 25 0.54 1.18 -5.75
N TYR A 26 -0.51 0.69 -6.39
CA TYR A 26 -0.72 0.85 -7.82
C TYR A 26 -0.80 2.33 -8.20
N LEU A 27 -1.63 3.10 -7.51
CA LEU A 27 -1.82 4.52 -7.81
C LEU A 27 -0.57 5.36 -7.49
N ALA A 28 0.23 4.93 -6.52
CA ALA A 28 1.47 5.62 -6.15
C ALA A 28 2.64 5.29 -7.08
N GLY A 29 2.47 4.36 -8.02
CA GLY A 29 3.49 4.02 -9.00
C GLY A 29 4.43 2.90 -8.57
N PHE A 30 4.06 2.11 -7.56
CA PHE A 30 4.80 0.91 -7.19
C PHE A 30 4.46 -0.25 -8.13
N PRO A 31 5.38 -1.20 -8.33
CA PRO A 31 5.04 -2.46 -9.00
C PRO A 31 3.93 -3.19 -8.25
N PRO A 32 3.27 -4.19 -8.87
CA PRO A 32 2.29 -4.99 -8.14
C PRO A 32 2.89 -5.54 -6.85
N LEU A 33 2.17 -5.41 -5.73
CA LEU A 33 2.69 -5.82 -4.42
C LEU A 33 3.07 -7.28 -4.38
N GLU A 34 2.34 -8.14 -5.10
CA GLU A 34 2.62 -9.58 -5.16
C GLU A 34 4.00 -9.90 -5.72
N LEU A 35 4.65 -8.96 -6.40
CA LEU A 35 5.99 -9.13 -6.95
C LEU A 35 7.07 -8.55 -6.04
N MET A 36 6.67 -7.88 -4.99
CA MET A 36 7.59 -7.20 -4.10
C MET A 36 8.08 -8.13 -2.99
N GLU A 37 9.26 -7.81 -2.48
CA GLU A 37 9.87 -8.50 -1.36
C GLU A 37 8.91 -8.55 -0.16
N GLY A 38 8.74 -9.73 0.45
CA GLY A 38 7.79 -9.93 1.54
C GLY A 38 6.38 -10.32 1.09
N TYR A 39 6.00 -10.03 -0.14
CA TYR A 39 4.72 -10.43 -0.74
C TYR A 39 4.90 -11.51 -1.80
N TYR A 40 6.11 -11.72 -2.26
CA TYR A 40 6.43 -12.63 -3.35
C TYR A 40 6.17 -14.09 -2.94
N PHE A 41 5.38 -14.78 -3.74
CA PHE A 41 5.14 -16.22 -3.61
C PHE A 41 5.77 -16.94 -4.79
N GLU A 42 6.62 -17.91 -4.49
CA GLU A 42 7.62 -18.49 -5.40
C GLU A 42 7.15 -18.99 -6.75
N ASN A 43 5.89 -19.20 -6.99
CA ASN A 43 5.60 -20.17 -8.03
C ASN A 43 4.74 -19.70 -9.17
N ASP A 44 4.11 -18.54 -9.12
CA ASP A 44 2.99 -18.40 -10.03
C ASP A 44 3.01 -17.20 -10.95
N HIS A 45 4.10 -16.42 -10.95
CA HIS A 45 4.14 -15.26 -11.83
C HIS A 45 4.69 -15.62 -13.18
N ASN A 46 3.82 -15.61 -14.17
CA ASN A 46 4.25 -15.71 -15.56
C ASN A 46 4.73 -14.32 -16.01
N PRO A 47 6.04 -14.14 -16.29
CA PRO A 47 6.54 -12.84 -16.71
C PRO A 47 5.81 -12.26 -17.92
N PHE A 48 5.33 -13.13 -18.80
CA PHE A 48 4.67 -12.71 -20.03
C PHE A 48 3.31 -12.04 -19.78
N THR A 49 2.62 -12.38 -18.70
CA THR A 49 1.35 -11.74 -18.36
C THR A 49 1.55 -10.32 -17.86
N LEU A 50 2.77 -9.97 -17.46
CA LEU A 50 3.12 -8.66 -16.93
C LEU A 50 3.60 -7.69 -18.01
N LEU A 51 3.78 -8.15 -19.23
CA LEU A 51 4.15 -7.29 -20.36
C LEU A 51 3.07 -6.25 -20.64
N ASP A 52 1.82 -6.57 -20.32
CA ASP A 52 0.68 -5.68 -20.52
C ASP A 52 0.38 -4.79 -19.31
N TYR A 53 1.14 -4.97 -18.23
CA TYR A 53 0.97 -4.13 -17.04
C TYR A 53 1.33 -2.69 -17.36
N ARG A 54 0.51 -1.76 -16.87
CA ARG A 54 0.78 -0.33 -17.01
C ARG A 54 0.47 0.36 -15.69
N TYR A 55 1.31 1.32 -15.33
CA TYR A 55 1.02 2.22 -14.23
C TYR A 55 -0.13 3.17 -14.61
N PRO A 56 -0.75 3.85 -13.62
CA PRO A 56 -1.84 4.79 -13.92
C PRO A 56 -1.48 5.89 -14.92
N ASN A 57 -0.20 6.27 -15.01
CA ASN A 57 0.29 7.24 -15.99
C ASN A 57 0.56 6.64 -17.37
N GLY A 58 0.34 5.33 -17.55
CA GLY A 58 0.56 4.61 -18.80
C GLY A 58 1.95 4.00 -18.95
N ASP A 59 2.86 4.21 -18.00
CA ASP A 59 4.21 3.66 -18.09
C ASP A 59 4.24 2.14 -17.89
N GLU A 60 5.19 1.51 -18.55
CA GLU A 60 5.48 0.08 -18.39
C GLU A 60 6.34 -0.16 -17.15
N LEU A 61 6.34 -1.41 -16.65
CA LEU A 61 7.34 -1.82 -15.67
C LEU A 61 8.74 -1.62 -16.23
N ASP A 62 9.65 -1.13 -15.42
CA ASP A 62 11.01 -0.91 -15.87
C ASP A 62 11.74 -2.24 -16.11
N MET A 63 12.85 -2.15 -16.82
CA MET A 63 13.64 -3.33 -17.21
C MET A 63 14.22 -4.07 -16.01
N SER A 64 14.55 -3.34 -14.93
CA SER A 64 15.08 -3.94 -13.71
C SER A 64 14.05 -4.83 -13.05
N ALA A 65 12.81 -4.32 -12.92
CA ALA A 65 11.70 -5.08 -12.35
C ALA A 65 11.40 -6.32 -13.19
N LEU A 66 11.29 -6.16 -14.52
CA LEU A 66 11.04 -7.29 -15.44
C LEU A 66 12.13 -8.34 -15.36
N ARG A 67 13.38 -7.93 -15.22
CA ARG A 67 14.51 -8.86 -15.10
C ARG A 67 14.41 -9.70 -13.83
N ARG A 68 14.07 -9.08 -12.71
CA ARG A 68 13.88 -9.79 -11.43
C ARG A 68 12.76 -10.81 -11.54
N ILE A 69 11.65 -10.42 -12.14
CA ILE A 69 10.50 -11.30 -12.36
C ILE A 69 10.90 -12.53 -13.20
N LYS A 70 11.64 -12.31 -14.30
CA LYS A 70 12.11 -13.40 -15.16
C LYS A 70 13.03 -14.36 -14.42
N GLN A 71 13.78 -13.88 -13.45
CA GLN A 71 14.67 -14.69 -12.62
C GLN A 71 13.93 -15.30 -11.42
N ARG A 72 12.63 -15.09 -11.28
CA ARG A 72 11.80 -15.51 -10.15
C ARG A 72 12.32 -14.97 -8.83
N LEU A 73 12.80 -13.74 -8.84
CA LEU A 73 13.27 -13.02 -7.66
C LEU A 73 12.31 -11.88 -7.32
N PRO A 74 12.09 -11.61 -6.03
CA PRO A 74 11.23 -10.48 -5.65
C PRO A 74 11.89 -9.15 -5.98
N ILE A 75 11.06 -8.14 -6.21
CA ILE A 75 11.53 -6.78 -6.42
C ILE A 75 11.85 -6.19 -5.04
N SER A 76 13.04 -5.58 -4.92
CA SER A 76 13.47 -5.00 -3.66
C SER A 76 12.84 -3.64 -3.40
N TRP A 77 12.40 -3.42 -2.15
CA TRP A 77 11.92 -2.12 -1.70
C TRP A 77 13.02 -1.04 -1.74
N ASN A 78 14.28 -1.45 -1.76
CA ASN A 78 15.40 -0.52 -1.85
C ASN A 78 15.39 0.32 -3.13
N LEU A 79 14.69 -0.12 -4.17
CA LEU A 79 14.52 0.64 -5.40
C LEU A 79 13.76 1.96 -5.19
N PHE A 80 12.99 2.05 -4.12
CA PHE A 80 12.15 3.21 -3.82
C PHE A 80 12.76 4.13 -2.77
N GLY A 81 13.95 3.79 -2.27
CA GLY A 81 14.68 4.62 -1.31
C GLY A 81 13.88 4.89 -0.03
N ASN A 82 13.74 6.16 0.31
CA ASN A 82 13.06 6.59 1.53
C ASN A 82 11.61 7.02 1.27
N HIS A 83 10.95 6.46 0.27
CA HIS A 83 9.56 6.82 -0.01
C HIS A 83 8.69 6.52 1.21
N PRO A 84 7.90 7.50 1.70
CA PRO A 84 7.16 7.33 2.96
C PRO A 84 6.18 6.16 2.97
N LEU A 85 5.57 5.83 1.82
CA LEU A 85 4.60 4.73 1.74
C LEU A 85 5.23 3.35 1.93
N VAL A 86 6.56 3.20 1.79
CA VAL A 86 7.22 1.92 2.02
C VAL A 86 6.95 1.41 3.43
N GLU A 87 6.97 2.28 4.44
CA GLU A 87 6.67 1.91 5.83
C GLU A 87 5.28 1.30 5.95
N LEU A 88 4.28 1.90 5.32
CA LEU A 88 2.91 1.39 5.35
C LEU A 88 2.77 0.10 4.55
N LEU A 89 3.35 0.05 3.35
CA LEU A 89 3.18 -1.08 2.44
C LEU A 89 3.92 -2.32 2.91
N THR A 90 5.01 -2.17 3.67
CA THR A 90 5.79 -3.29 4.20
C THR A 90 5.39 -3.67 5.62
N HIS A 91 4.52 -2.90 6.28
CA HIS A 91 4.15 -3.15 7.66
C HIS A 91 3.36 -4.45 7.80
N PRO A 92 3.67 -5.28 8.82
CA PRO A 92 2.82 -6.45 9.12
C PRO A 92 1.37 -6.02 9.37
N ASP A 93 0.44 -6.88 9.01
CA ASP A 93 -0.99 -6.56 9.12
C ASP A 93 -1.61 -7.03 10.45
N SER A 94 -0.83 -7.62 11.33
CA SER A 94 -1.38 -8.23 12.56
C SER A 94 -0.85 -7.61 13.85
N ASP A 95 0.31 -6.97 13.82
CA ASP A 95 0.93 -6.42 15.04
C ASP A 95 1.93 -5.31 14.70
N GLY A 96 2.55 -4.78 15.74
CA GLY A 96 3.54 -3.74 15.59
C GLY A 96 2.95 -2.34 15.59
N TYR A 97 3.77 -1.39 15.20
CA TYR A 97 3.37 0.01 15.20
C TYR A 97 4.14 0.83 14.15
N ILE A 98 3.56 1.97 13.80
CA ILE A 98 4.26 3.00 13.04
C ILE A 98 4.54 4.17 14.00
N ASN A 99 5.79 4.62 14.05
CA ASN A 99 6.17 5.72 14.90
C ASN A 99 5.46 7.00 14.47
N TYR A 100 5.06 7.82 15.44
CA TYR A 100 4.35 9.07 15.15
C TYR A 100 5.14 10.00 14.23
N SER A 101 6.47 9.96 14.30
CA SER A 101 7.33 10.81 13.45
C SER A 101 7.21 10.51 11.97
N LYS A 102 6.70 9.34 11.61
CA LYS A 102 6.51 8.92 10.20
C LYS A 102 5.08 9.15 9.72
N CYS A 103 4.14 9.33 10.63
CA CYS A 103 2.72 9.36 10.30
C CYS A 103 2.32 10.49 9.36
N ASN A 104 2.81 11.71 9.59
CA ASN A 104 2.46 12.85 8.73
C ASN A 104 3.00 12.70 7.31
N LYS A 105 4.17 12.13 7.14
CA LYS A 105 4.75 11.90 5.80
C LYS A 105 3.93 10.88 5.01
N ILE A 106 3.49 9.82 5.69
CA ILE A 106 2.60 8.83 5.09
C ILE A 106 1.26 9.47 4.70
N ALA A 107 0.69 10.25 5.61
CA ALA A 107 -0.56 10.96 5.36
C ALA A 107 -0.46 11.91 4.17
N ASP A 108 0.65 12.64 4.06
CA ASP A 108 0.90 13.55 2.92
C ASP A 108 0.86 12.80 1.59
N GLU A 109 1.51 11.64 1.53
CA GLU A 109 1.52 10.82 0.32
C GLU A 109 0.13 10.26 -0.01
N LEU A 110 -0.62 9.84 1.00
CA LEU A 110 -1.99 9.37 0.80
C LEU A 110 -2.91 10.49 0.29
N GLU A 111 -2.76 11.70 0.80
CA GLU A 111 -3.54 12.85 0.32
C GLU A 111 -3.33 13.12 -1.17
N LYS A 112 -2.12 12.94 -1.67
CA LYS A 112 -1.82 13.11 -3.10
C LYS A 112 -2.59 12.11 -3.96
N LEU A 113 -2.97 10.96 -3.41
CA LEU A 113 -3.68 9.92 -4.14
C LEU A 113 -5.20 10.11 -4.16
N LEU A 114 -5.75 10.97 -3.29
CA LEU A 114 -7.20 11.16 -3.22
C LEU A 114 -7.84 11.51 -4.57
N PRO A 115 -7.30 12.45 -5.37
CA PRO A 115 -7.88 12.74 -6.67
C PRO A 115 -7.87 11.55 -7.63
N LEU A 116 -6.87 10.68 -7.52
CA LEU A 116 -6.79 9.47 -8.34
C LEU A 116 -7.81 8.43 -7.88
N LEU A 117 -8.00 8.31 -6.57
CA LEU A 117 -8.96 7.38 -5.98
C LEU A 117 -10.41 7.77 -6.33
N GLU A 118 -10.70 9.06 -6.45
CA GLU A 118 -12.03 9.54 -6.86
C GLU A 118 -12.45 9.05 -8.24
N LYS A 119 -11.48 8.78 -9.10
CA LYS A 119 -11.73 8.30 -10.47
C LYS A 119 -11.89 6.79 -10.55
N GLU A 120 -11.59 6.07 -9.46
CA GLU A 120 -11.70 4.63 -9.42
C GLU A 120 -13.13 4.21 -9.06
N GLU A 121 -13.57 3.06 -9.60
CA GLU A 121 -14.82 2.45 -9.18
C GLU A 121 -14.68 1.98 -7.74
N ASP A 122 -15.78 2.02 -6.99
CA ASP A 122 -15.80 1.56 -5.60
C ASP A 122 -15.32 0.11 -5.52
N GLY A 123 -14.59 -0.19 -4.44
CA GLY A 123 -14.02 -1.52 -4.22
C GLY A 123 -15.05 -2.60 -3.90
N GLY A 124 -16.31 -2.22 -3.68
CA GLY A 124 -17.38 -3.15 -3.34
C GLY A 124 -17.13 -3.89 -2.02
N GLY A 125 -18.07 -4.72 -1.61
CA GLY A 125 -17.92 -5.59 -0.45
C GLY A 125 -17.37 -4.89 0.79
N HIS A 126 -16.24 -5.38 1.27
CA HIS A 126 -15.63 -4.90 2.52
C HIS A 126 -14.90 -3.56 2.39
N ILE A 127 -14.57 -3.14 1.18
CA ILE A 127 -13.83 -1.89 0.97
C ILE A 127 -14.77 -0.70 0.90
N GLY A 128 -15.87 -0.84 0.15
CA GLY A 128 -16.75 0.29 -0.11
C GLY A 128 -16.05 1.38 -0.88
N ASN A 129 -16.08 2.60 -0.36
CA ASN A 129 -15.53 3.78 -1.02
C ASN A 129 -14.05 3.97 -0.69
N TRP A 130 -13.22 3.97 -1.74
CA TRP A 130 -11.76 4.14 -1.60
C TRP A 130 -11.37 5.45 -0.93
N VAL A 131 -12.04 6.53 -1.31
CA VAL A 131 -11.75 7.88 -0.76
C VAL A 131 -12.06 7.93 0.72
N GLU A 132 -13.21 7.40 1.13
CA GLU A 132 -13.62 7.36 2.54
C GLU A 132 -12.62 6.56 3.39
N LYS A 133 -12.24 5.37 2.92
CA LYS A 133 -11.24 4.54 3.61
C LYS A 133 -9.91 5.26 3.77
N THR A 134 -9.47 5.91 2.71
CA THR A 134 -8.18 6.61 2.70
C THR A 134 -8.23 7.84 3.60
N LYS A 135 -9.32 8.62 3.57
CA LYS A 135 -9.49 9.77 4.48
C LYS A 135 -9.50 9.33 5.94
N THR A 136 -10.16 8.24 6.26
CA THR A 136 -10.16 7.68 7.62
C THR A 136 -8.74 7.33 8.04
N PHE A 137 -7.97 6.71 7.15
CA PHE A 137 -6.58 6.36 7.43
C PHE A 137 -5.72 7.60 7.65
N ILE A 138 -5.86 8.60 6.79
CA ILE A 138 -5.16 9.89 6.92
C ILE A 138 -5.47 10.54 8.27
N ASN A 139 -6.73 10.59 8.65
CA ASN A 139 -7.15 11.19 9.92
C ASN A 139 -6.51 10.50 11.11
N GLY A 140 -6.45 9.17 11.11
CA GLY A 140 -5.79 8.40 12.16
C GLY A 140 -4.29 8.69 12.25
N LEU A 141 -3.62 8.74 11.10
CA LEU A 141 -2.20 9.09 11.03
C LEU A 141 -1.93 10.49 11.58
N ARG A 142 -2.75 11.46 11.19
CA ARG A 142 -2.62 12.84 11.66
C ARG A 142 -2.84 12.96 13.17
N LEU A 143 -3.83 12.23 13.69
CA LEU A 143 -4.12 12.23 15.12
C LEU A 143 -2.97 11.61 15.92
N ALA A 144 -2.42 10.48 15.46
CA ALA A 144 -1.27 9.86 16.10
C ALA A 144 -0.07 10.81 16.13
N ALA A 145 0.20 11.49 15.01
CA ALA A 145 1.28 12.46 14.92
C ALA A 145 1.07 13.64 15.86
N LYS A 146 -0.15 14.19 15.91
CA LYS A 146 -0.50 15.32 16.78
C LYS A 146 -0.32 14.98 18.24
N ASN A 147 -0.73 13.78 18.65
CA ASN A 147 -0.66 13.34 20.04
C ASN A 147 0.70 12.74 20.41
N LYS A 148 1.61 12.62 19.46
CA LYS A 148 2.91 11.96 19.61
C LYS A 148 2.75 10.54 20.16
N GLU A 149 1.82 9.81 19.58
CA GLU A 149 1.51 8.42 19.93
C GLU A 149 1.79 7.50 18.76
N ARG A 150 2.18 6.25 19.07
CA ARG A 150 2.37 5.22 18.06
C ARG A 150 1.05 4.86 17.41
N LEU A 151 1.06 4.64 16.11
CA LEU A 151 -0.07 4.03 15.42
C LEU A 151 0.06 2.52 15.58
N GLN A 152 -0.81 1.92 16.39
CA GLN A 152 -0.70 0.51 16.78
C GLN A 152 -1.60 -0.38 15.93
N PHE A 153 -1.04 -1.50 15.48
CA PHE A 153 -1.76 -2.54 14.74
C PHE A 153 -2.08 -3.69 15.68
N ARG A 154 -3.33 -4.17 15.67
CA ARG A 154 -3.76 -5.29 16.54
C ARG A 154 -4.69 -6.25 15.85
#